data_b62142b41389b80b6737112222f07ff5
#
_entry.id   b62142b41389b80b6737112222f07ff5
#
_cell.length_a   1.000
_cell.length_b   1.000
_cell.length_c   1.000
_cell.angle_alpha   90.00
_cell.angle_beta   90.00
_cell.angle_gamma   90.00
#
_symmetry.space_group_name_H-M   'P 1'
#
loop_
_entity.id
_entity.type
_entity.pdbx_description
1 polymer ?
#
loop_
_entity_poly.entity_id
_entity_poly.type
_entity_poly.pdbx_seq_one_letter_code
_entity_poly.pdbx_strand_id
1 'polypeptide(L)'
;MRKRKLSFIDIFILILRKSVKSLQVILNEFILYRKKDYTVTASAFSQARKKMKHSAFSEINEGVVSLYYQDQKFKTCFGFRVLALDASKIILPTSVEIKNEFGSRKIRNQKPKDLGDYASATFAVCYDVLNNVAIRSVLDRGNTHEINSADEMLKVVNTNDLLICIFIL
;
A
#
# COMPACT_ATOMS: atom_id res chain seq x y z
N MET A 1 -19.14 21.30 19.50
CA MET A 1 -18.36 20.55 18.49
C MET A 1 -18.54 19.04 18.72
N ARG A 2 -18.99 18.27 17.72
CA ARG A 2 -19.27 16.82 17.88
C ARG A 2 -17.96 16.05 18.02
N LYS A 3 -17.69 15.42 19.15
CA LYS A 3 -16.49 14.65 19.43
C LYS A 3 -16.48 13.39 18.53
N ARG A 4 -15.44 13.20 17.71
CA ARG A 4 -15.31 12.01 16.86
C ARG A 4 -14.99 10.80 17.74
N LYS A 5 -15.71 9.68 17.54
CA LYS A 5 -15.50 8.42 18.28
C LYS A 5 -14.20 7.70 17.85
N LEU A 6 -13.83 7.79 16.56
CA LEU A 6 -12.58 7.24 16.02
C LEU A 6 -11.60 8.38 15.72
N SER A 7 -10.40 8.28 16.27
CA SER A 7 -9.29 9.15 15.91
C SER A 7 -8.70 8.77 14.54
N PHE A 8 -7.84 9.61 13.97
CA PHE A 8 -7.07 9.30 12.76
C PHE A 8 -6.25 8.00 12.94
N ILE A 9 -5.56 7.87 14.07
CA ILE A 9 -4.73 6.70 14.40
C ILE A 9 -5.58 5.44 14.48
N ASP A 10 -6.78 5.50 15.09
CA ASP A 10 -7.68 4.35 15.18
C ASP A 10 -8.11 3.87 13.78
N ILE A 11 -8.44 4.80 12.87
CA ILE A 11 -8.81 4.48 11.49
C ILE A 11 -7.62 3.87 10.75
N PHE A 12 -6.43 4.45 10.89
CA PHE A 12 -5.20 3.96 10.27
C PHE A 12 -4.88 2.53 10.71
N ILE A 13 -4.86 2.25 12.01
CA ILE A 13 -4.60 0.91 12.56
C ILE A 13 -5.65 -0.10 12.07
N LEU A 14 -6.93 0.30 12.04
CA LEU A 14 -8.01 -0.57 11.56
C LEU A 14 -7.88 -0.92 10.06
N ILE A 15 -7.37 0.00 9.23
CA ILE A 15 -7.10 -0.27 7.81
C ILE A 15 -5.95 -1.26 7.66
N LEU A 16 -4.88 -1.11 8.44
CA LEU A 16 -3.72 -2.01 8.40
C LEU A 16 -4.01 -3.39 8.99
N ARG A 17 -5.02 -3.50 9.85
CA ARG A 17 -5.37 -4.76 10.52
C ARG A 17 -6.03 -5.74 9.55
N LYS A 18 -5.22 -6.62 8.97
CA LYS A 18 -5.70 -7.70 8.10
C LYS A 18 -6.52 -8.73 8.91
N SER A 19 -7.73 -9.06 8.46
CA SER A 19 -8.57 -10.07 9.12
C SER A 19 -9.56 -10.70 8.13
N VAL A 20 -9.88 -11.95 8.36
CA VAL A 20 -10.94 -12.69 7.65
C VAL A 20 -12.32 -12.47 8.27
N LYS A 21 -12.40 -11.79 9.41
CA LYS A 21 -13.65 -11.50 10.12
C LYS A 21 -14.41 -10.36 9.45
N SER A 22 -15.72 -10.28 9.70
CA SER A 22 -16.52 -9.15 9.22
C SER A 22 -16.05 -7.84 9.86
N LEU A 23 -16.20 -6.74 9.12
CA LEU A 23 -15.77 -5.41 9.58
C LEU A 23 -16.39 -5.03 10.93
N GLN A 24 -17.66 -5.37 11.19
CA GLN A 24 -18.31 -5.05 12.46
C GLN A 24 -17.69 -5.81 13.63
N VAL A 25 -17.31 -7.07 13.44
CA VAL A 25 -16.61 -7.87 14.47
C VAL A 25 -15.25 -7.27 14.79
N ILE A 26 -14.47 -6.89 13.76
CA ILE A 26 -13.17 -6.23 13.94
C ILE A 26 -13.30 -4.93 14.73
N LEU A 27 -14.32 -4.12 14.42
CA LEU A 27 -14.58 -2.87 15.13
C LEU A 27 -14.92 -3.12 16.60
N ASN A 28 -15.80 -4.08 16.88
CA ASN A 28 -16.18 -4.39 18.25
C ASN A 28 -14.97 -4.87 19.07
N GLU A 29 -14.16 -5.78 18.51
CA GLU A 29 -12.93 -6.25 19.16
C GLU A 29 -11.92 -5.11 19.38
N PHE A 30 -11.78 -4.20 18.41
CA PHE A 30 -10.87 -3.05 18.53
C PHE A 30 -11.31 -2.09 19.63
N ILE A 31 -12.61 -1.76 19.70
CA ILE A 31 -13.16 -0.87 20.72
C ILE A 31 -13.02 -1.50 22.12
N LEU A 32 -13.29 -2.81 22.23
CA LEU A 32 -13.08 -3.55 23.47
C LEU A 32 -11.62 -3.55 23.91
N TYR A 33 -10.69 -3.83 22.99
CA TYR A 33 -9.25 -3.76 23.26
C TYR A 33 -8.79 -2.37 23.73
N ARG A 34 -9.35 -1.32 23.15
CA ARG A 34 -9.07 0.09 23.54
C ARG A 34 -9.79 0.49 24.84
N LYS A 35 -10.52 -0.43 25.48
CA LYS A 35 -11.29 -0.18 26.72
C LYS A 35 -12.21 1.04 26.63
N LYS A 36 -12.94 1.16 25.49
CA LYS A 36 -13.89 2.24 25.25
C LYS A 36 -15.31 1.75 25.53
N ASP A 37 -16.14 2.63 26.06
CA ASP A 37 -17.53 2.41 26.46
C ASP A 37 -18.57 2.72 25.37
N TYR A 38 -18.11 2.96 24.14
CA TYR A 38 -18.99 3.25 23.00
C TYR A 38 -18.84 2.22 21.88
N THR A 39 -19.85 2.14 21.03
CA THR A 39 -19.82 1.32 19.82
C THR A 39 -19.61 2.16 18.57
N VAL A 40 -19.02 1.55 17.53
CA VAL A 40 -18.84 2.12 16.22
C VAL A 40 -19.39 1.17 15.17
N THR A 41 -20.24 1.65 14.28
CA THR A 41 -20.79 0.84 13.18
C THR A 41 -19.84 0.77 12.00
N ALA A 42 -19.93 -0.30 11.20
CA ALA A 42 -19.18 -0.45 9.95
C ALA A 42 -19.42 0.74 8.99
N SER A 43 -20.66 1.27 8.95
CA SER A 43 -20.98 2.47 8.16
C SER A 43 -20.24 3.70 8.65
N ALA A 44 -20.21 3.95 9.97
CA ALA A 44 -19.50 5.10 10.54
C ALA A 44 -17.98 5.02 10.27
N PHE A 45 -17.39 3.83 10.38
CA PHE A 45 -15.99 3.61 10.00
C PHE A 45 -15.75 3.87 8.52
N SER A 46 -16.60 3.34 7.63
CA SER A 46 -16.47 3.53 6.18
C SER A 46 -16.55 5.00 5.78
N GLN A 47 -17.44 5.78 6.40
CA GLN A 47 -17.53 7.23 6.20
C GLN A 47 -16.29 7.96 6.72
N ALA A 48 -15.74 7.55 7.86
CA ALA A 48 -14.53 8.14 8.42
C ALA A 48 -13.30 7.83 7.54
N ARG A 49 -13.18 6.58 7.06
CA ARG A 49 -12.11 6.14 6.15
C ARG A 49 -12.10 6.94 4.84
N LYS A 50 -13.26 7.22 4.24
CA LYS A 50 -13.37 8.03 3.01
C LYS A 50 -12.79 9.44 3.14
N LYS A 51 -12.66 9.96 4.35
CA LYS A 51 -12.08 11.30 4.62
C LYS A 51 -10.56 11.27 4.80
N MET A 52 -9.96 10.08 4.89
CA MET A 52 -8.52 9.92 5.00
C MET A 52 -7.88 10.08 3.61
N LYS A 53 -6.88 10.95 3.51
CA LYS A 53 -6.10 11.10 2.28
C LYS A 53 -5.18 9.91 2.13
N HIS A 54 -5.02 9.40 0.90
CA HIS A 54 -4.11 8.29 0.60
C HIS A 54 -2.64 8.65 0.89
N SER A 55 -2.24 9.92 0.70
CA SER A 55 -0.88 10.42 1.01
C SER A 55 -0.45 10.17 2.45
N ALA A 56 -1.41 10.07 3.38
CA ALA A 56 -1.10 9.79 4.78
C ALA A 56 -0.33 8.47 4.98
N PHE A 57 -0.56 7.46 4.12
CA PHE A 57 0.17 6.19 4.19
C PHE A 57 1.63 6.36 3.76
N SER A 58 1.89 7.11 2.70
CA SER A 58 3.24 7.42 2.24
C SER A 58 4.00 8.24 3.27
N GLU A 59 3.38 9.30 3.82
CA GLU A 59 3.99 10.17 4.84
C GLU A 59 4.35 9.41 6.11
N ILE A 60 3.46 8.51 6.58
CA ILE A 60 3.74 7.67 7.75
C ILE A 60 4.86 6.67 7.44
N ASN A 61 4.85 6.04 6.25
CA ASN A 61 5.91 5.12 5.85
C ASN A 61 7.27 5.83 5.81
N GLU A 62 7.35 7.01 5.20
CA GLU A 62 8.57 7.83 5.16
C GLU A 62 9.07 8.15 6.58
N GLY A 63 8.18 8.50 7.51
CA GLY A 63 8.53 8.71 8.91
C GLY A 63 9.06 7.45 9.59
N VAL A 64 8.42 6.29 9.38
CA VAL A 64 8.88 5.00 9.94
C VAL A 64 10.22 4.60 9.36
N VAL A 65 10.41 4.72 8.04
CA VAL A 65 11.68 4.44 7.36
C VAL A 65 12.80 5.34 7.89
N SER A 66 12.54 6.64 8.01
CA SER A 66 13.51 7.60 8.57
C SER A 66 13.92 7.23 9.99
N LEU A 67 12.98 6.90 10.86
CA LEU A 67 13.26 6.47 12.23
C LEU A 67 14.06 5.16 12.28
N TYR A 68 13.73 4.21 11.40
CA TYR A 68 14.42 2.92 11.34
C TYR A 68 15.90 3.06 11.00
N TYR A 69 16.26 3.97 10.10
CA TYR A 69 17.65 4.18 9.68
C TYR A 69 18.42 5.23 10.51
N GLN A 70 17.76 5.90 11.46
CA GLN A 70 18.34 7.02 12.19
C GLN A 70 19.58 6.65 13.01
N ASP A 71 19.58 5.48 13.65
CA ASP A 71 20.66 5.05 14.54
C ASP A 71 21.73 4.20 13.83
N GLN A 72 21.63 4.02 12.52
CA GLN A 72 22.59 3.27 11.66
C GLN A 72 22.84 1.81 12.10
N LYS A 73 21.94 1.22 12.90
CA LYS A 73 22.06 -0.17 13.37
C LYS A 73 21.33 -1.16 12.46
N PHE A 74 21.29 -0.93 11.17
CA PHE A 74 20.69 -1.81 10.18
C PHE A 74 21.74 -2.71 9.51
N LYS A 75 21.29 -3.83 8.95
CA LYS A 75 22.16 -4.78 8.26
C LYS A 75 22.62 -4.22 6.93
N THR A 76 23.90 -4.45 6.61
CA THR A 76 24.50 -4.09 5.33
C THR A 76 25.25 -5.29 4.75
N CYS A 77 25.50 -5.26 3.44
CA CYS A 77 26.36 -6.20 2.73
C CYS A 77 27.55 -5.42 2.17
N PHE A 78 28.77 -5.74 2.63
CA PHE A 78 30.00 -5.00 2.30
C PHE A 78 29.91 -3.49 2.53
N GLY A 79 29.15 -3.06 3.52
CA GLY A 79 28.90 -1.65 3.83
C GLY A 79 27.76 -1.01 3.05
N PHE A 80 27.14 -1.71 2.11
CA PHE A 80 26.00 -1.22 1.31
C PHE A 80 24.67 -1.69 1.89
N ARG A 81 23.67 -0.83 1.86
CA ARG A 81 22.26 -1.21 2.02
C ARG A 81 21.78 -1.87 0.72
N VAL A 82 21.15 -3.03 0.80
CA VAL A 82 20.76 -3.80 -0.37
C VAL A 82 19.28 -3.59 -0.68
N LEU A 83 18.99 -2.89 -1.76
CA LEU A 83 17.65 -2.55 -2.19
C LEU A 83 17.25 -3.35 -3.44
N ALA A 84 16.08 -3.98 -3.39
CA ALA A 84 15.45 -4.61 -4.54
C ALA A 84 14.34 -3.69 -5.08
N LEU A 85 14.32 -3.52 -6.40
CA LEU A 85 13.23 -2.87 -7.13
C LEU A 85 12.44 -3.95 -7.87
N ASP A 86 11.16 -4.05 -7.57
CA ASP A 86 10.25 -4.99 -8.25
C ASP A 86 8.91 -4.32 -8.52
N ALA A 87 8.24 -4.75 -9.59
CA ALA A 87 6.93 -4.30 -9.96
C ALA A 87 6.04 -5.46 -10.37
N SER A 88 4.82 -5.48 -9.86
CA SER A 88 3.84 -6.51 -10.12
C SER A 88 2.51 -5.92 -10.58
N LYS A 89 1.79 -6.65 -11.43
CA LYS A 89 0.43 -6.28 -11.81
C LYS A 89 -0.54 -6.82 -10.77
N ILE A 90 -1.37 -5.94 -10.24
CA ILE A 90 -2.41 -6.31 -9.28
C ILE A 90 -3.81 -6.10 -9.87
N ILE A 91 -4.73 -6.98 -9.51
CA ILE A 91 -6.14 -6.87 -9.88
C ILE A 91 -6.83 -5.99 -8.83
N LEU A 92 -7.56 -4.99 -9.30
CA LEU A 92 -8.33 -4.08 -8.46
C LEU A 92 -9.83 -4.43 -8.51
N PRO A 93 -10.62 -4.00 -7.51
CA PRO A 93 -12.07 -4.07 -7.60
C PRO A 93 -12.57 -3.38 -8.86
N THR A 94 -13.45 -4.05 -9.61
CA THR A 94 -13.89 -3.60 -10.93
C THR A 94 -15.12 -2.67 -10.80
N SER A 95 -14.88 -1.38 -10.60
CA SER A 95 -15.90 -0.33 -10.73
C SER A 95 -15.55 0.61 -11.88
N VAL A 96 -16.51 1.41 -12.31
CA VAL A 96 -16.33 2.38 -13.40
C VAL A 96 -15.23 3.39 -13.03
N GLU A 97 -15.26 3.88 -11.80
CA GLU A 97 -14.30 4.87 -11.29
C GLU A 97 -12.88 4.29 -11.27
N ILE A 98 -12.71 3.06 -10.77
CA ILE A 98 -11.41 2.40 -10.70
C ILE A 98 -10.87 2.09 -12.11
N LYS A 99 -11.73 1.67 -13.05
CA LYS A 99 -11.32 1.47 -14.45
C LYS A 99 -10.87 2.78 -15.09
N ASN A 100 -11.55 3.88 -14.84
CA ASN A 100 -11.18 5.20 -15.37
C ASN A 100 -9.85 5.69 -14.80
N GLU A 101 -9.60 5.44 -13.52
CA GLU A 101 -8.36 5.85 -12.85
C GLU A 101 -7.17 4.98 -13.26
N PHE A 102 -7.28 3.66 -13.14
CA PHE A 102 -6.18 2.71 -13.28
C PHE A 102 -6.13 1.99 -14.63
N GLY A 103 -7.19 2.09 -15.43
CA GLY A 103 -7.33 1.35 -16.67
C GLY A 103 -7.93 -0.04 -16.48
N SER A 104 -8.17 -0.73 -17.60
CA SER A 104 -8.70 -2.08 -17.61
C SER A 104 -7.92 -2.99 -18.55
N ARG A 105 -7.94 -4.29 -18.28
CA ARG A 105 -7.36 -5.34 -19.11
C ARG A 105 -8.39 -6.38 -19.47
N LYS A 106 -8.31 -6.89 -20.71
CA LYS A 106 -9.16 -8.00 -21.19
C LYS A 106 -8.62 -9.32 -20.67
N ILE A 107 -9.52 -10.24 -20.33
CA ILE A 107 -9.17 -11.62 -19.95
C ILE A 107 -8.74 -12.37 -21.21
N ARG A 108 -7.49 -12.81 -21.31
CA ARG A 108 -6.89 -13.34 -22.56
C ARG A 108 -7.33 -14.75 -22.97
N ASN A 109 -7.93 -15.56 -22.11
CA ASN A 109 -8.05 -17.01 -22.30
C ASN A 109 -9.48 -17.55 -22.46
N GLN A 110 -10.46 -16.75 -22.88
CA GLN A 110 -11.82 -17.20 -23.11
C GLN A 110 -12.32 -16.83 -24.51
N LYS A 111 -13.30 -17.59 -25.01
CA LYS A 111 -13.91 -17.38 -26.34
C LYS A 111 -14.43 -15.94 -26.51
N PRO A 112 -14.41 -15.36 -27.75
CA PRO A 112 -14.58 -13.92 -27.97
C PRO A 112 -15.88 -13.27 -27.50
N LYS A 113 -16.90 -14.05 -27.13
CA LYS A 113 -18.25 -13.54 -26.85
C LYS A 113 -18.53 -13.08 -25.41
N ASP A 114 -17.69 -13.46 -24.42
CA ASP A 114 -17.95 -13.22 -22.98
C ASP A 114 -16.76 -12.62 -22.20
N LEU A 115 -15.85 -11.97 -22.91
CA LEU A 115 -14.65 -11.42 -22.29
C LEU A 115 -14.97 -10.13 -21.53
N GLY A 116 -15.25 -10.27 -20.24
CA GLY A 116 -15.23 -9.17 -19.29
C GLY A 116 -13.83 -8.53 -19.22
N ASP A 117 -13.78 -7.26 -18.90
CA ASP A 117 -12.56 -6.57 -18.54
C ASP A 117 -12.47 -6.42 -17.01
N TYR A 118 -11.27 -6.40 -16.47
CA TYR A 118 -11.02 -6.16 -15.06
C TYR A 118 -10.10 -4.96 -14.88
N ALA A 119 -10.30 -4.22 -13.77
CA ALA A 119 -9.41 -3.13 -13.43
C ALA A 119 -8.06 -3.67 -12.92
N SER A 120 -6.96 -3.08 -13.36
CA SER A 120 -5.62 -3.47 -12.93
C SER A 120 -4.74 -2.27 -12.69
N ALA A 121 -3.79 -2.41 -11.77
CA ALA A 121 -2.74 -1.43 -11.51
C ALA A 121 -1.37 -2.08 -11.56
N THR A 122 -0.33 -1.26 -11.73
CA THR A 122 1.07 -1.65 -11.53
C THR A 122 1.45 -1.21 -10.13
N PHE A 123 1.85 -2.16 -9.29
CA PHE A 123 2.38 -1.89 -7.95
C PHE A 123 3.88 -2.12 -7.97
N ALA A 124 4.64 -1.05 -7.73
CA ALA A 124 6.09 -1.11 -7.65
C ALA A 124 6.55 -0.82 -6.21
N VAL A 125 7.62 -1.49 -5.79
CA VAL A 125 8.20 -1.34 -4.46
C VAL A 125 9.71 -1.30 -4.50
N CYS A 126 10.30 -0.39 -3.74
CA CYS A 126 11.71 -0.39 -3.34
C CYS A 126 11.80 -1.00 -1.95
N TYR A 127 12.50 -2.11 -1.83
CA TYR A 127 12.52 -2.95 -0.63
C TYR A 127 13.95 -3.21 -0.16
N ASP A 128 14.25 -2.94 1.11
CA ASP A 128 15.51 -3.34 1.73
C ASP A 128 15.45 -4.82 2.09
N VAL A 129 16.19 -5.62 1.35
CA VAL A 129 16.15 -7.10 1.41
C VAL A 129 16.72 -7.63 2.73
N LEU A 130 17.76 -6.98 3.26
CA LEU A 130 18.44 -7.45 4.48
C LEU A 130 17.66 -7.09 5.75
N ASN A 131 16.95 -5.97 5.70
CA ASN A 131 16.24 -5.43 6.85
C ASN A 131 14.73 -5.66 6.81
N ASN A 132 14.20 -6.21 5.71
CA ASN A 132 12.77 -6.46 5.50
C ASN A 132 11.92 -5.18 5.62
N VAL A 133 12.39 -4.08 5.02
CA VAL A 133 11.73 -2.78 5.09
C VAL A 133 11.30 -2.33 3.69
N ALA A 134 10.02 -2.04 3.50
CA ALA A 134 9.55 -1.36 2.30
C ALA A 134 9.89 0.13 2.41
N ILE A 135 10.85 0.59 1.60
CA ILE A 135 11.32 1.97 1.61
C ILE A 135 10.27 2.88 0.98
N ARG A 136 9.81 2.50 -0.21
CA ARG A 136 8.83 3.26 -0.99
C ARG A 136 8.00 2.32 -1.85
N SER A 137 6.76 2.68 -2.08
CA SER A 137 5.90 1.98 -3.03
C SER A 137 5.11 2.98 -3.87
N VAL A 138 4.79 2.60 -5.10
CA VAL A 138 3.99 3.37 -6.05
C VAL A 138 2.91 2.48 -6.63
N LEU A 139 1.73 3.05 -6.81
CA LEU A 139 0.61 2.41 -7.48
C LEU A 139 0.27 3.21 -8.73
N ASP A 140 0.60 2.66 -9.89
CA ASP A 140 0.39 3.27 -11.19
C ASP A 140 -0.72 2.58 -11.98
N ARG A 141 -1.10 3.19 -13.11
CA ARG A 141 -2.03 2.58 -14.06
C ARG A 141 -1.56 1.21 -14.52
N GLY A 142 -2.49 0.29 -14.76
CA GLY A 142 -2.17 -1.09 -15.15
C GLY A 142 -1.39 -1.22 -16.46
N ASN A 143 -1.44 -0.23 -17.34
CA ASN A 143 -0.67 -0.16 -18.59
C ASN A 143 0.67 0.59 -18.46
N THR A 144 1.01 1.12 -17.29
CA THR A 144 2.30 1.77 -17.06
C THR A 144 3.42 0.75 -17.20
N HIS A 145 4.48 1.11 -17.95
CA HIS A 145 5.70 0.33 -18.01
C HIS A 145 6.45 0.40 -16.67
N GLU A 146 7.08 -0.69 -16.30
CA GLU A 146 7.81 -0.82 -15.01
C GLU A 146 8.91 0.23 -14.88
N ILE A 147 9.55 0.60 -16.00
CA ILE A 147 10.59 1.64 -16.05
C ILE A 147 10.08 2.99 -15.54
N ASN A 148 8.84 3.37 -15.87
CA ASN A 148 8.29 4.66 -15.42
C ASN A 148 8.09 4.70 -13.89
N SER A 149 7.73 3.56 -13.29
CA SER A 149 7.62 3.43 -11.85
C SER A 149 9.00 3.39 -11.17
N ALA A 150 10.04 2.95 -11.88
CA ALA A 150 11.42 2.93 -11.36
C ALA A 150 11.96 4.34 -11.08
N ASP A 151 11.64 5.34 -11.90
CA ASP A 151 12.09 6.73 -11.68
C ASP A 151 11.65 7.26 -10.30
N GLU A 152 10.43 6.96 -9.90
CA GLU A 152 9.94 7.34 -8.57
C GLU A 152 10.63 6.57 -7.44
N MET A 153 11.03 5.32 -7.69
CA MET A 153 11.76 4.51 -6.73
C MET A 153 13.22 4.97 -6.57
N LEU A 154 13.85 5.41 -7.66
CA LEU A 154 15.24 5.88 -7.65
C LEU A 154 15.43 7.16 -6.81
N LYS A 155 14.38 7.93 -6.57
CA LYS A 155 14.44 9.14 -5.74
C LYS A 155 14.81 8.88 -4.27
N VAL A 156 14.65 7.65 -3.79
CA VAL A 156 14.97 7.25 -2.39
C VAL A 156 16.27 6.45 -2.27
N VAL A 157 16.98 6.29 -3.38
CA VAL A 157 18.27 5.59 -3.44
C VAL A 157 19.41 6.56 -3.15
N ASN A 158 20.37 6.12 -2.34
CA ASN A 158 21.54 6.87 -1.95
C ASN A 158 22.82 6.27 -2.59
N THR A 159 23.92 7.00 -2.52
CA THR A 159 25.24 6.56 -3.05
C THR A 159 25.78 5.28 -2.41
N ASN A 160 25.33 4.97 -1.19
CA ASN A 160 25.75 3.76 -0.44
C ASN A 160 24.69 2.64 -0.54
N ASP A 161 23.89 2.62 -1.60
CA ASP A 161 22.91 1.57 -1.86
C ASP A 161 23.37 0.68 -3.01
N LEU A 162 23.23 -0.62 -2.84
CA LEU A 162 23.37 -1.62 -3.87
C LEU A 162 21.97 -1.96 -4.40
N LEU A 163 21.72 -1.68 -5.67
CA LEU A 163 20.43 -1.94 -6.31
C LEU A 163 20.41 -3.31 -6.98
N ILE A 164 19.37 -4.07 -6.71
CA ILE A 164 19.02 -5.30 -7.44
C ILE A 164 17.72 -5.03 -8.21
N CYS A 165 17.81 -5.00 -9.53
CA CYS A 165 16.66 -4.81 -10.41
C CYS A 165 16.49 -6.06 -11.28
N ILE A 166 15.29 -6.65 -11.26
CA ILE A 166 14.92 -7.75 -12.17
C ILE A 166 13.96 -7.15 -13.18
N PHE A 167 14.47 -6.75 -14.34
CA PHE A 167 13.62 -6.38 -15.47
C PHE A 167 13.41 -7.62 -16.35
N ILE A 168 12.16 -8.06 -16.47
CA ILE A 168 11.79 -9.06 -17.48
C ILE A 168 11.60 -8.26 -18.79
N LEU A 169 12.54 -8.41 -19.71
CA LEU A 169 12.50 -7.86 -21.07
C LEU A 169 11.44 -8.57 -21.92
#